data_3440e847d27488c5e5396c1231e0d954
#
_entry.id   3440e847d27488c5e5396c1231e0d954
#
_cell.length_a   1.000
_cell.length_b   1.000
_cell.length_c   1.000
_cell.angle_alpha   90.00
_cell.angle_beta   90.00
_cell.angle_gamma   90.00
#
_symmetry.space_group_name_H-M   'P 1'
#
loop_
_entity.id
_entity.type
_entity.pdbx_description
1 polymer ?
#
loop_
_entity_poly.entity_id
_entity_poly.type
_entity_poly.pdbx_seq_one_letter_code
_entity_poly.pdbx_strand_id
1 'polypeptide(L)'
;MSRFTKISATGILLEADAPEWVAVLDNATNLIWDAGETKPMSWKKAMEHPKSLSLAGFTDWRSPNVEELFCLADRTKYDPAIDTAFFPNCKGGWYWSSTVDASSPGDYAWLVNFGYGSSDYGYQYSGGLVRAVRSRQ
;
A
#
# COMPACT_ATOMS: atom_id res chain seq x y z
N MET A 1 -2.02 7.36 21.49
CA MET A 1 -2.71 6.46 20.57
C MET A 1 -1.83 6.24 19.35
N SER A 2 -1.69 4.99 18.92
CA SER A 2 -0.91 4.66 17.72
C SER A 2 -1.59 5.18 16.47
N ARG A 3 -0.79 5.57 15.48
CA ARG A 3 -1.30 5.90 14.15
C ARG A 3 -2.04 4.73 13.51
N PHE A 4 -1.56 3.51 13.75
CA PHE A 4 -2.07 2.31 13.07
C PHE A 4 -2.81 1.39 14.03
N THR A 5 -3.83 0.71 13.50
CA THR A 5 -4.58 -0.33 14.20
C THR A 5 -4.64 -1.58 13.32
N LYS A 6 -4.30 -2.73 13.90
CA LYS A 6 -4.34 -4.02 13.20
C LYS A 6 -5.78 -4.47 12.98
N ILE A 7 -6.03 -5.15 11.87
CA ILE A 7 -7.36 -5.67 11.50
C ILE A 7 -7.24 -7.17 11.23
N SER A 8 -8.15 -7.95 11.81
CA SER A 8 -8.18 -9.40 11.67
C SER A 8 -8.70 -9.84 10.29
N ALA A 9 -8.56 -11.13 10.01
CA ALA A 9 -9.08 -11.74 8.78
C ALA A 9 -10.59 -11.60 8.63
N THR A 10 -11.31 -11.32 9.72
CA THR A 10 -12.77 -11.10 9.71
C THR A 10 -13.15 -9.63 9.80
N GLY A 11 -12.19 -8.72 9.72
CA GLY A 11 -12.45 -7.28 9.69
C GLY A 11 -12.59 -6.62 11.06
N ILE A 12 -12.14 -7.28 12.13
CA ILE A 12 -12.25 -6.76 13.49
C ILE A 12 -10.97 -6.00 13.86
N LEU A 13 -11.14 -4.84 14.51
CA LEU A 13 -10.01 -4.06 15.04
C LEU A 13 -9.38 -4.81 16.22
N LEU A 14 -8.06 -4.89 16.23
CA LEU A 14 -7.28 -5.66 17.19
C LEU A 14 -6.41 -4.76 18.06
N GLU A 15 -5.95 -5.31 19.20
CA GLU A 15 -4.96 -4.66 20.06
C GLU A 15 -3.60 -4.61 19.35
N ALA A 16 -2.76 -3.66 19.77
CA ALA A 16 -1.45 -3.43 19.16
C ALA A 16 -0.52 -4.63 19.22
N ASP A 17 -0.67 -5.47 20.25
CA ASP A 17 0.15 -6.67 20.47
C ASP A 17 -0.42 -7.93 19.81
N ALA A 18 -1.50 -7.81 19.02
CA ALA A 18 -2.07 -8.96 18.34
C ALA A 18 -1.00 -9.63 17.46
N PRO A 19 -0.86 -10.97 17.54
CA PRO A 19 0.20 -11.66 16.79
C PRO A 19 -0.11 -11.86 15.30
N GLU A 20 -1.38 -11.78 14.93
CA GLU A 20 -1.81 -12.01 13.55
C GLU A 20 -2.79 -10.95 13.10
N TRP A 21 -2.59 -10.43 11.90
CA TRP A 21 -3.51 -9.49 11.27
C TRP A 21 -3.30 -9.55 9.75
N VAL A 22 -4.28 -9.07 9.00
CA VAL A 22 -4.22 -9.10 7.53
C VAL A 22 -4.27 -7.71 6.91
N ALA A 23 -4.75 -6.72 7.67
CA ALA A 23 -4.87 -5.35 7.19
C ALA A 23 -4.57 -4.39 8.33
N VAL A 24 -4.37 -3.12 7.99
CA VAL A 24 -3.99 -2.06 8.93
C VAL A 24 -4.83 -0.82 8.65
N LEU A 25 -5.50 -0.32 9.68
CA LEU A 25 -6.18 0.97 9.63
C LEU A 25 -5.18 2.07 9.95
N ASP A 26 -5.06 3.05 9.06
CA ASP A 26 -4.30 4.27 9.32
C ASP A 26 -5.26 5.30 9.91
N ASN A 27 -5.13 5.56 11.21
CA ASN A 27 -6.01 6.49 11.92
C ASN A 27 -5.79 7.95 11.51
N ALA A 28 -4.66 8.27 10.90
CA ALA A 28 -4.36 9.63 10.43
C ALA A 28 -5.09 9.96 9.13
N THR A 29 -5.26 8.98 8.24
CA THR A 29 -5.87 9.19 6.92
C THR A 29 -7.24 8.53 6.77
N ASN A 30 -7.60 7.68 7.70
CA ASN A 30 -8.83 6.86 7.66
C ASN A 30 -8.85 5.90 6.48
N LEU A 31 -7.67 5.43 6.07
CA LEU A 31 -7.49 4.44 5.02
C LEU A 31 -7.14 3.09 5.65
N ILE A 32 -7.59 2.02 5.00
CA ILE A 32 -7.26 0.65 5.40
C ILE A 32 -6.34 0.07 4.33
N TRP A 33 -5.21 -0.47 4.75
CA TRP A 33 -4.16 -0.99 3.88
C TRP A 33 -4.03 -2.50 4.02
N ASP A 34 -3.75 -3.17 2.90
CA ASP A 34 -3.34 -4.59 2.92
C ASP A 34 -1.98 -4.67 3.62
N ALA A 35 -1.89 -5.51 4.65
CA ALA A 35 -0.62 -5.71 5.38
C ALA A 35 0.32 -6.69 4.68
N GLY A 36 -0.18 -7.42 3.68
CA GLY A 36 0.62 -8.38 2.92
C GLY A 36 1.44 -7.72 1.82
N GLU A 37 2.21 -8.55 1.13
CA GLU A 37 3.07 -8.11 0.03
C GLU A 37 2.72 -8.86 -1.25
N THR A 38 3.11 -8.28 -2.39
CA THR A 38 2.90 -8.90 -3.70
C THR A 38 4.25 -9.20 -4.35
N LYS A 39 4.20 -9.86 -5.50
CA LYS A 39 5.34 -9.97 -6.42
C LYS A 39 5.33 -8.76 -7.35
N PRO A 40 6.47 -8.41 -7.96
CA PRO A 40 6.50 -7.35 -8.97
C PRO A 40 5.58 -7.69 -10.15
N MET A 41 4.91 -6.67 -10.66
CA MET A 41 4.01 -6.82 -11.81
C MET A 41 3.93 -5.50 -12.57
N SER A 42 3.43 -5.54 -13.80
CA SER A 42 3.21 -4.33 -14.60
C SER A 42 2.13 -3.46 -13.97
N TRP A 43 2.11 -2.18 -14.35
CA TRP A 43 1.12 -1.23 -13.81
C TRP A 43 -0.32 -1.70 -14.08
N LYS A 44 -0.59 -2.21 -15.28
CA LYS A 44 -1.94 -2.70 -15.63
C LYS A 44 -2.38 -3.82 -14.68
N LYS A 45 -1.49 -4.78 -14.42
CA LYS A 45 -1.79 -5.88 -13.49
C LYS A 45 -1.92 -5.36 -12.06
N ALA A 46 -1.11 -4.39 -11.67
CA ALA A 46 -1.18 -3.77 -10.35
C ALA A 46 -2.52 -3.07 -10.12
N MET A 47 -3.10 -2.47 -11.16
CA MET A 47 -4.42 -1.84 -11.08
C MET A 47 -5.55 -2.88 -10.97
N GLU A 48 -5.35 -4.06 -11.54
CA GLU A 48 -6.35 -5.14 -11.48
C GLU A 48 -6.27 -5.95 -10.18
N HIS A 49 -5.08 -6.11 -9.61
CA HIS A 49 -4.85 -6.99 -8.47
C HIS A 49 -5.78 -6.71 -7.27
N PRO A 50 -5.98 -5.46 -6.82
CA PRO A 50 -6.86 -5.20 -5.66
C PRO A 50 -8.31 -5.61 -5.90
N LYS A 51 -8.77 -5.58 -7.15
CA LYS A 51 -10.15 -5.92 -7.49
C LYS A 51 -10.49 -7.39 -7.23
N SER A 52 -9.47 -8.25 -7.14
CA SER A 52 -9.66 -9.68 -6.87
C SER A 52 -9.63 -10.00 -5.38
N LEU A 53 -9.35 -9.03 -4.52
CA LEU A 53 -9.20 -9.26 -3.08
C LEU A 53 -10.54 -9.25 -2.36
N SER A 54 -10.66 -10.17 -1.40
CA SER A 54 -11.75 -10.16 -0.42
C SER A 54 -11.19 -10.11 1.02
N LEU A 55 -10.01 -9.53 1.16
CA LEU A 55 -9.24 -9.48 2.39
C LEU A 55 -10.03 -8.80 3.51
N ALA A 56 -9.97 -9.35 4.72
CA ALA A 56 -10.68 -8.85 5.91
C ALA A 56 -12.20 -8.74 5.71
N GLY A 57 -12.75 -9.48 4.75
CA GLY A 57 -14.17 -9.46 4.43
C GLY A 57 -14.62 -8.30 3.57
N PHE A 58 -13.68 -7.46 3.10
CA PHE A 58 -14.00 -6.32 2.23
C PHE A 58 -13.72 -6.66 0.77
N THR A 59 -14.54 -6.11 -0.12
CA THR A 59 -14.44 -6.37 -1.57
C THR A 59 -14.23 -5.10 -2.40
N ASP A 60 -14.04 -3.96 -1.76
CA ASP A 60 -13.86 -2.66 -2.40
C ASP A 60 -12.40 -2.18 -2.36
N TRP A 61 -11.46 -3.11 -2.38
CA TRP A 61 -10.04 -2.80 -2.45
C TRP A 61 -9.70 -2.17 -3.80
N ARG A 62 -8.78 -1.23 -3.78
CA ARG A 62 -8.31 -0.51 -4.97
C ARG A 62 -6.81 -0.23 -4.86
N SER A 63 -6.22 0.21 -5.94
CA SER A 63 -4.85 0.71 -5.92
C SER A 63 -4.83 2.12 -5.34
N PRO A 64 -3.82 2.49 -4.55
CA PRO A 64 -3.75 3.84 -3.98
C PRO A 64 -3.33 4.86 -5.03
N ASN A 65 -3.76 6.12 -4.86
CA ASN A 65 -3.14 7.20 -5.61
C ASN A 65 -1.76 7.55 -4.99
N VAL A 66 -0.96 8.35 -5.69
CA VAL A 66 0.43 8.59 -5.26
C VAL A 66 0.50 9.32 -3.91
N GLU A 67 -0.43 10.22 -3.64
CA GLU A 67 -0.44 10.96 -2.37
C GLU A 67 -0.79 10.04 -1.19
N GLU A 68 -1.78 9.18 -1.37
CA GLU A 68 -2.15 8.19 -0.35
C GLU A 68 -0.96 7.29 -0.02
N LEU A 69 -0.32 6.77 -1.05
CA LEU A 69 0.80 5.85 -0.90
C LEU A 69 2.01 6.56 -0.28
N PHE A 70 2.28 7.78 -0.71
CA PHE A 70 3.38 8.58 -0.18
C PHE A 70 3.19 8.91 1.30
N CYS A 71 1.95 9.16 1.72
CA CYS A 71 1.64 9.41 3.14
C CYS A 71 1.87 8.20 4.03
N LEU A 72 1.87 7.00 3.47
CA LEU A 72 2.15 5.78 4.22
C LEU A 72 3.65 5.65 4.52
N ALA A 73 4.51 6.25 3.71
CA ALA A 73 5.95 6.20 3.91
C ALA A 73 6.36 6.99 5.16
N ASP A 74 7.26 6.44 5.94
CA ASP A 74 7.81 7.08 7.13
C ASP A 74 9.27 7.44 6.85
N ARG A 75 9.53 8.73 6.63
CA ARG A 75 10.87 9.22 6.29
C ARG A 75 11.81 9.31 7.48
N THR A 76 11.32 9.03 8.69
CA THR A 76 12.19 8.89 9.86
C THR A 76 12.83 7.52 9.91
N LYS A 77 12.45 6.62 8.98
CA LYS A 77 12.95 5.26 8.83
C LYS A 77 13.46 5.06 7.40
N TYR A 78 14.28 4.04 7.21
CA TYR A 78 14.74 3.67 5.89
C TYR A 78 14.95 2.15 5.84
N ASP A 79 14.86 1.62 4.64
CA ASP A 79 15.15 0.23 4.30
C ASP A 79 14.46 -0.79 5.22
N PRO A 80 13.13 -0.76 5.41
CA PRO A 80 12.15 0.06 4.70
C PRO A 80 11.74 1.35 5.44
N ALA A 81 11.25 2.32 4.68
CA ALA A 81 10.72 3.58 5.18
C ALA A 81 9.23 3.44 5.51
N ILE A 82 8.91 2.51 6.40
CA ILE A 82 7.54 2.21 6.82
C ILE A 82 7.58 1.58 8.22
N ASP A 83 6.47 1.64 8.93
CA ASP A 83 6.37 1.04 10.28
C ASP A 83 6.28 -0.49 10.16
N THR A 84 7.39 -1.17 10.42
CA THR A 84 7.46 -2.64 10.30
C THR A 84 6.75 -3.37 11.43
N ALA A 85 6.34 -2.69 12.49
CA ALA A 85 5.50 -3.31 13.51
C ALA A 85 4.10 -3.64 12.95
N PHE A 86 3.67 -2.95 11.89
CA PHE A 86 2.38 -3.16 11.23
C PHE A 86 2.52 -3.74 9.83
N PHE A 87 3.65 -3.49 9.15
CA PHE A 87 3.95 -4.01 7.80
C PHE A 87 5.25 -4.82 7.83
N PRO A 88 5.26 -5.97 8.52
CA PRO A 88 6.50 -6.68 8.85
C PRO A 88 7.21 -7.30 7.64
N ASN A 89 6.49 -7.52 6.54
CA ASN A 89 7.06 -8.16 5.36
C ASN A 89 7.48 -7.18 4.28
N CYS A 90 7.34 -5.88 4.53
CA CYS A 90 7.79 -4.85 3.58
C CYS A 90 9.31 -4.78 3.61
N LYS A 91 9.94 -5.00 2.45
CA LYS A 91 11.40 -5.00 2.32
C LYS A 91 11.93 -3.79 1.55
N GLY A 92 11.09 -2.78 1.40
CA GLY A 92 11.40 -1.65 0.54
C GLY A 92 11.01 -1.96 -0.92
N GLY A 93 11.53 -1.17 -1.84
CA GLY A 93 11.22 -1.33 -3.25
C GLY A 93 10.16 -0.34 -3.73
N TRP A 94 9.85 -0.44 -5.03
CA TRP A 94 8.96 0.48 -5.71
C TRP A 94 7.54 -0.08 -5.77
N TYR A 95 6.58 0.72 -5.32
CA TYR A 95 5.16 0.37 -5.28
C TYR A 95 4.39 1.26 -6.24
N TRP A 96 3.57 0.65 -7.09
CA TRP A 96 2.72 1.36 -8.04
C TRP A 96 1.62 2.17 -7.35
N SER A 97 1.37 3.38 -7.87
CA SER A 97 0.15 4.12 -7.58
C SER A 97 -0.78 4.08 -8.79
N SER A 98 -2.03 4.50 -8.61
CA SER A 98 -2.98 4.65 -9.71
C SER A 98 -2.76 5.96 -10.49
N THR A 99 -1.90 6.84 -10.01
CA THR A 99 -1.68 8.15 -10.60
C THR A 99 -0.75 8.03 -11.81
N VAL A 100 -1.26 8.37 -12.99
CA VAL A 100 -0.46 8.39 -14.21
C VAL A 100 0.32 9.70 -14.30
N ASP A 101 1.44 9.70 -15.03
CA ASP A 101 2.19 10.92 -15.31
C ASP A 101 1.39 11.77 -16.30
N ALA A 102 1.07 13.00 -15.89
CA ALA A 102 0.21 13.89 -16.67
C ALA A 102 0.80 14.24 -18.06
N SER A 103 2.14 14.22 -18.17
CA SER A 103 2.80 14.52 -19.46
C SER A 103 2.79 13.32 -20.42
N SER A 104 2.59 12.10 -19.92
CA SER A 104 2.60 10.88 -20.73
C SER A 104 1.74 9.80 -20.08
N PRO A 105 0.41 9.98 -20.02
CA PRO A 105 -0.47 9.13 -19.21
C PRO A 105 -0.62 7.70 -19.73
N GLY A 106 -0.27 7.45 -20.98
CA GLY A 106 -0.27 6.09 -21.55
C GLY A 106 1.02 5.33 -21.35
N ASP A 107 2.09 5.98 -20.89
CA ASP A 107 3.43 5.38 -20.82
C ASP A 107 3.98 5.28 -19.39
N TYR A 108 3.69 6.25 -18.53
CA TYR A 108 4.27 6.36 -17.20
C TYR A 108 3.21 6.46 -16.11
N ALA A 109 3.52 5.92 -14.95
CA ALA A 109 2.73 6.10 -13.73
C ALA A 109 3.69 6.35 -12.56
N TRP A 110 3.16 6.93 -11.49
CA TRP A 110 3.95 7.28 -10.31
C TRP A 110 4.07 6.08 -9.37
N LEU A 111 5.26 5.98 -8.76
CA LEU A 111 5.58 4.96 -7.76
C LEU A 111 6.12 5.63 -6.51
N VAL A 112 6.04 4.90 -5.39
CA VAL A 112 6.68 5.28 -4.14
C VAL A 112 7.68 4.19 -3.77
N ASN A 113 8.89 4.61 -3.40
CA ASN A 113 9.95 3.71 -2.95
C ASN A 113 9.91 3.63 -1.42
N PHE A 114 9.63 2.46 -0.89
CA PHE A 114 9.63 2.25 0.55
C PHE A 114 11.01 1.86 1.10
N GLY A 115 12.05 1.90 0.28
CA GLY A 115 13.41 1.86 0.77
C GLY A 115 13.81 3.16 1.45
N TYR A 116 13.48 4.29 0.81
CA TYR A 116 13.91 5.63 1.26
C TYR A 116 12.76 6.61 1.47
N GLY A 117 11.54 6.25 1.07
CA GLY A 117 10.40 7.15 1.19
C GLY A 117 10.34 8.21 0.09
N SER A 118 10.86 7.90 -1.08
CA SER A 118 10.84 8.80 -2.24
C SER A 118 9.76 8.40 -3.23
N SER A 119 9.43 9.28 -4.16
CA SER A 119 8.52 8.99 -5.26
C SER A 119 9.17 9.36 -6.59
N ASP A 120 8.77 8.63 -7.65
CA ASP A 120 9.23 8.89 -9.01
C ASP A 120 8.22 8.25 -9.97
N TYR A 121 8.36 8.54 -11.26
CA TYR A 121 7.56 7.90 -12.29
C TYR A 121 8.38 6.81 -12.98
N GLY A 122 7.68 5.84 -13.54
CA GLY A 122 8.33 4.75 -14.27
C GLY A 122 7.43 4.23 -15.38
N TYR A 123 8.04 3.48 -16.30
CA TYR A 123 7.31 2.88 -17.41
C TYR A 123 6.27 1.89 -16.90
N GLN A 124 5.04 2.01 -17.41
CA GLN A 124 3.91 1.18 -16.95
C GLN A 124 4.11 -0.32 -17.22
N TYR A 125 4.99 -0.69 -18.12
CA TYR A 125 5.30 -2.10 -18.38
C TYR A 125 6.44 -2.64 -17.52
N SER A 126 7.09 -1.80 -16.73
CA SER A 126 8.13 -2.25 -15.79
C SER A 126 7.50 -2.92 -14.59
N GLY A 127 8.29 -3.70 -13.86
CA GLY A 127 7.81 -4.37 -12.65
C GLY A 127 7.78 -3.44 -11.45
N GLY A 128 6.69 -3.51 -10.68
CA GLY A 128 6.54 -2.81 -9.40
C GLY A 128 5.60 -3.59 -8.52
N LEU A 129 5.71 -3.37 -7.23
CA LEU A 129 4.82 -3.98 -6.24
C LEU A 129 3.52 -3.19 -6.16
N VAL A 130 2.50 -3.74 -5.54
CA VAL A 130 1.26 -2.99 -5.26
C VAL A 130 0.80 -3.30 -3.84
N ARG A 131 0.31 -2.28 -3.15
CA ARG A 131 -0.33 -2.43 -1.85
C ARG A 131 -1.74 -1.88 -1.97
N ALA A 132 -2.71 -2.77 -1.82
CA ALA A 132 -4.11 -2.41 -1.94
C ALA A 132 -4.56 -1.54 -0.76
N VAL A 133 -5.53 -0.68 -1.03
CA VAL A 133 -6.09 0.25 -0.04
C VAL A 133 -7.60 0.30 -0.23
N ARG A 134 -8.31 0.61 0.85
CA ARG A 134 -9.72 0.97 0.80
C ARG A 134 -9.98 2.11 1.78
N SER A 135 -11.03 2.88 1.53
CA SER A 135 -11.44 3.91 2.46
C SER A 135 -12.29 3.29 3.56
N ARG A 136 -12.08 3.70 4.80
CA ARG A 136 -12.93 3.29 5.90
C ARG A 136 -14.26 4.02 5.78
N GLN A 137 -15.34 3.27 5.87
CA GLN A 137 -16.69 3.82 5.84
C GLN A 137 -17.18 4.12 7.26
#